data_c3bf048b8ec25f2f0f3f4313816c52ba
#
_entry.id   c3bf048b8ec25f2f0f3f4313816c52ba
#
_cell.length_a   1.000
_cell.length_b   1.000
_cell.length_c   1.000
_cell.angle_alpha   90.00
_cell.angle_beta   90.00
_cell.angle_gamma   90.00
#
_symmetry.space_group_name_H-M   'P 1'
#
loop_
_entity.id
_entity.type
_entity.pdbx_description
1 polymer ?
#
loop_
_entity_poly.entity_id
_entity_poly.type
_entity_poly.pdbx_seq_one_letter_code
_entity_poly.pdbx_strand_id
1 'polypeptide(L)'
;MTSSMTHLRSAALFLALGTGLAVLPGCPLLDVEADVPEVCLTYPNLQIQTPAIDSANKNFVFDDLSKVHDLLKQEASLEFVRAELRVTSGLDNLQFIEAVKVTVASNDPGTTLPPLTMYQCDGDCAPDGNRLELAAEQAANAVDYLRQDSIQVDLDFRGHIPAATWTMDIDVCMKGHAGYTVSP
;
A
#
# COMPACT_ATOMS: atom_id res chain seq x y z
N MET A 1 33.73 -13.02 -56.59
CA MET A 1 33.54 -12.12 -57.74
C MET A 1 33.13 -10.79 -57.15
N THR A 2 34.11 -9.97 -57.16
CA THR A 2 34.20 -8.64 -57.74
C THR A 2 33.43 -7.59 -56.95
N SER A 3 34.16 -6.75 -56.24
CA SER A 3 34.85 -5.52 -56.66
C SER A 3 33.97 -4.32 -56.28
N SER A 4 34.34 -3.40 -55.47
CA SER A 4 35.39 -2.42 -55.48
C SER A 4 34.84 -1.00 -55.57
N MET A 5 35.53 -0.09 -54.89
CA MET A 5 35.72 1.33 -55.09
C MET A 5 34.73 2.31 -54.45
N THR A 6 35.14 2.94 -53.32
CA THR A 6 35.92 4.21 -53.26
C THR A 6 35.31 5.40 -53.98
N HIS A 7 34.93 6.45 -53.23
CA HIS A 7 35.31 7.82 -53.60
C HIS A 7 35.32 8.73 -52.34
N LEU A 8 36.51 9.23 -52.07
CA LEU A 8 36.83 10.42 -51.27
C LEU A 8 36.38 11.69 -52.02
N ARG A 9 35.99 12.74 -51.32
CA ARG A 9 36.28 14.17 -51.57
C ARG A 9 35.57 14.98 -50.47
N SER A 10 36.28 15.56 -49.59
CA SER A 10 36.94 16.91 -49.61
C SER A 10 36.05 18.00 -49.03
N ALA A 11 36.41 18.41 -47.83
CA ALA A 11 36.61 19.76 -47.29
C ALA A 11 35.62 20.90 -47.68
N ALA A 12 35.02 21.45 -46.62
CA ALA A 12 34.83 22.91 -46.56
C ALA A 12 34.79 23.35 -45.10
N LEU A 13 35.80 24.08 -44.75
CA LEU A 13 36.02 24.80 -43.49
C LEU A 13 35.14 26.06 -43.52
N PHE A 14 34.16 26.16 -42.60
CA PHE A 14 33.52 27.45 -42.30
C PHE A 14 33.72 27.77 -40.85
N LEU A 15 34.67 28.64 -40.57
CA LEU A 15 34.79 29.38 -39.33
C LEU A 15 33.63 30.41 -39.31
N ALA A 16 32.65 30.19 -38.44
CA ALA A 16 31.70 31.21 -38.03
C ALA A 16 31.94 31.51 -36.55
N LEU A 17 32.62 32.63 -36.26
CA LEU A 17 32.62 33.25 -34.95
C LEU A 17 31.20 33.71 -34.65
N GLY A 18 30.46 32.93 -33.93
CA GLY A 18 29.20 33.30 -33.30
C GLY A 18 29.43 33.56 -31.83
N THR A 19 29.41 34.82 -31.42
CA THR A 19 29.28 35.24 -30.02
C THR A 19 27.98 34.67 -29.44
N GLY A 20 28.03 33.46 -28.92
CA GLY A 20 26.91 32.84 -28.23
C GLY A 20 26.86 33.32 -26.78
N LEU A 21 25.81 34.06 -26.43
CA LEU A 21 25.36 34.24 -25.07
C LEU A 21 25.36 32.84 -24.40
N ALA A 22 26.17 32.67 -23.36
CA ALA A 22 26.08 31.54 -22.46
C ALA A 22 24.76 31.68 -21.72
N VAL A 23 23.70 31.12 -22.22
CA VAL A 23 22.51 30.74 -21.45
C VAL A 23 22.99 29.62 -20.57
N LEU A 24 23.24 29.94 -19.30
CA LEU A 24 23.43 28.94 -18.26
C LEU A 24 22.14 28.11 -18.27
N PRO A 25 22.17 26.84 -18.64
CA PRO A 25 21.03 25.99 -18.42
C PRO A 25 20.86 25.93 -16.90
N GLY A 26 19.79 26.53 -16.38
CA GLY A 26 19.37 26.25 -15.01
C GLY A 26 19.30 24.74 -14.93
N CYS A 27 20.08 24.14 -14.01
CA CYS A 27 20.00 22.72 -13.76
C CYS A 27 18.53 22.42 -13.45
N PRO A 28 17.86 21.56 -14.22
CA PRO A 28 16.54 21.11 -13.83
C PRO A 28 16.69 20.41 -12.48
N LEU A 29 15.93 20.87 -11.49
CA LEU A 29 15.72 20.10 -10.27
C LEU A 29 15.22 18.73 -10.73
N LEU A 30 16.01 17.69 -10.53
CA LEU A 30 15.60 16.32 -10.80
C LEU A 30 14.76 15.87 -9.61
N ASP A 31 13.45 15.88 -9.77
CA ASP A 31 12.56 15.16 -8.88
C ASP A 31 12.67 13.68 -9.22
N VAL A 32 13.28 12.93 -8.33
CA VAL A 32 13.36 11.47 -8.44
C VAL A 32 12.27 10.90 -7.55
N GLU A 33 11.23 10.37 -8.17
CA GLU A 33 10.24 9.55 -7.48
C GLU A 33 10.75 8.11 -7.42
N ALA A 34 10.85 7.55 -6.23
CA ALA A 34 11.16 6.15 -6.02
C ALA A 34 9.94 5.45 -5.40
N ASP A 35 9.47 4.40 -6.05
CA ASP A 35 8.45 3.53 -5.48
C ASP A 35 9.06 2.75 -4.31
N VAL A 36 8.47 2.89 -3.14
CA VAL A 36 8.79 2.06 -1.98
C VAL A 36 8.09 0.71 -2.15
N PRO A 37 8.80 -0.41 -1.94
CA PRO A 37 8.18 -1.73 -2.01
C PRO A 37 6.97 -1.82 -1.06
N GLU A 38 5.99 -2.62 -1.44
CA GLU A 38 4.86 -2.91 -0.57
C GLU A 38 5.32 -3.49 0.77
N VAL A 39 4.82 -2.92 1.86
CA VAL A 39 5.08 -3.37 3.23
C VAL A 39 3.77 -3.76 3.87
N CYS A 40 3.74 -4.95 4.47
CA CYS A 40 2.56 -5.45 5.17
C CYS A 40 2.81 -5.54 6.68
N LEU A 41 1.82 -5.11 7.44
CA LEU A 41 1.68 -5.39 8.87
C LEU A 41 0.83 -6.64 9.02
N THR A 42 1.36 -7.63 9.71
CA THR A 42 0.66 -8.90 9.96
C THR A 42 0.15 -8.95 11.40
N TYR A 43 -1.13 -9.22 11.57
CA TYR A 43 -1.72 -9.60 12.86
C TYR A 43 -2.03 -11.11 12.84
N PRO A 44 -1.22 -11.92 13.49
CA PRO A 44 -1.37 -13.37 13.44
C PRO A 44 -2.39 -13.88 14.46
N ASN A 45 -3.04 -15.00 14.12
CA ASN A 45 -3.86 -15.79 15.03
C ASN A 45 -5.00 -15.01 15.71
N LEU A 46 -5.63 -14.07 15.02
CA LEU A 46 -6.84 -13.42 15.52
C LEU A 46 -7.92 -14.49 15.76
N GLN A 47 -8.29 -14.67 17.03
CA GLN A 47 -9.30 -15.65 17.39
C GLN A 47 -10.71 -15.08 17.21
N ILE A 48 -11.53 -15.79 16.47
CA ILE A 48 -12.93 -15.50 16.29
C ILE A 48 -13.75 -16.64 16.90
N GLN A 49 -14.59 -16.28 17.85
CA GLN A 49 -15.52 -17.19 18.46
C GLN A 49 -16.92 -16.62 18.31
N THR A 50 -17.74 -17.29 17.52
CA THR A 50 -19.09 -16.83 17.22
C THR A 50 -20.11 -17.93 17.48
N PRO A 51 -21.29 -17.60 18.03
CA PRO A 51 -22.49 -18.39 17.75
C PRO A 51 -22.79 -18.28 16.25
N ALA A 52 -23.69 -19.11 15.69
CA ALA A 52 -24.17 -18.91 14.33
C ALA A 52 -24.92 -17.57 14.26
N ILE A 53 -24.38 -16.61 13.53
CA ILE A 53 -24.90 -15.23 13.45
C ILE A 53 -24.66 -14.67 12.04
N ASP A 54 -25.43 -13.63 11.69
CA ASP A 54 -25.33 -12.98 10.38
C ASP A 54 -24.30 -11.85 10.33
N SER A 55 -23.75 -11.47 11.49
CA SER A 55 -22.70 -10.45 11.57
C SER A 55 -21.80 -10.64 12.79
N ALA A 56 -20.52 -10.33 12.61
CA ALA A 56 -19.55 -10.31 13.70
C ALA A 56 -18.63 -9.10 13.56
N ASN A 57 -18.29 -8.48 14.68
CA ASN A 57 -17.29 -7.43 14.76
C ASN A 57 -16.09 -7.94 15.58
N LYS A 58 -14.90 -7.60 15.13
CA LYS A 58 -13.64 -7.80 15.86
C LYS A 58 -12.81 -6.55 15.79
N ASN A 59 -12.23 -6.17 16.91
CA ASN A 59 -11.22 -5.14 16.99
C ASN A 59 -9.90 -5.71 17.48
N PHE A 60 -8.82 -5.16 17.02
CA PHE A 60 -7.47 -5.50 17.45
C PHE A 60 -6.56 -4.28 17.26
N VAL A 61 -5.40 -4.31 17.88
CA VAL A 61 -4.46 -3.20 17.87
C VAL A 61 -3.15 -3.68 17.27
N PHE A 62 -2.64 -2.94 16.30
CA PHE A 62 -1.23 -3.05 15.91
C PHE A 62 -0.43 -2.12 16.81
N ASP A 63 0.40 -2.71 17.65
CA ASP A 63 1.28 -2.03 18.62
C ASP A 63 2.76 -2.04 18.20
N ASP A 64 3.12 -2.73 17.11
CA ASP A 64 4.45 -2.70 16.52
C ASP A 64 4.40 -2.10 15.11
N LEU A 65 4.55 -0.79 15.04
CA LEU A 65 4.64 -0.02 13.79
C LEU A 65 6.08 0.30 13.39
N SER A 66 7.08 -0.34 14.02
CA SER A 66 8.51 -0.02 13.81
C SER A 66 8.93 -0.07 12.34
N LYS A 67 8.47 -1.06 11.59
CA LYS A 67 8.75 -1.19 10.15
C LYS A 67 8.22 -0.02 9.34
N VAL A 68 7.06 0.50 9.73
CA VAL A 68 6.41 1.63 9.07
C VAL A 68 7.08 2.93 9.46
N HIS A 69 7.45 3.09 10.74
CA HIS A 69 8.16 4.27 11.22
C HIS A 69 9.50 4.49 10.52
N ASP A 70 10.20 3.42 10.16
CA ASP A 70 11.44 3.51 9.40
C ASP A 70 11.21 4.03 7.97
N LEU A 71 10.08 3.70 7.36
CA LEU A 71 9.68 4.25 6.06
C LEU A 71 9.26 5.73 6.18
N LEU A 72 8.51 6.08 7.23
CA LEU A 72 8.07 7.46 7.47
C LEU A 72 9.23 8.43 7.72
N LYS A 73 10.36 7.97 8.24
CA LYS A 73 11.60 8.78 8.40
C LYS A 73 12.19 9.21 7.05
N GLN A 74 11.84 8.55 5.96
CA GLN A 74 12.32 8.85 4.62
C GLN A 74 11.38 9.81 3.86
N GLU A 75 10.49 10.51 4.56
CA GLU A 75 9.48 11.42 3.98
C GLU A 75 8.58 10.75 2.93
N ALA A 76 8.42 9.44 3.01
CA ALA A 76 7.54 8.71 2.12
C ALA A 76 6.06 9.03 2.42
N SER A 77 5.26 9.20 1.39
CA SER A 77 3.81 9.06 1.54
C SER A 77 3.47 7.57 1.55
N LEU A 78 2.57 7.16 2.42
CA LEU A 78 2.10 5.79 2.51
C LEU A 78 0.60 5.72 2.22
N GLU A 79 0.22 4.80 1.36
CA GLU A 79 -1.16 4.53 1.02
C GLU A 79 -1.50 3.08 1.33
N PHE A 80 -2.66 2.85 1.92
CA PHE A 80 -3.19 1.50 2.06
C PHE A 80 -3.57 0.97 0.68
N VAL A 81 -3.10 -0.22 0.31
CA VAL A 81 -3.35 -0.79 -1.02
C VAL A 81 -4.21 -2.05 -0.99
N ARG A 82 -3.99 -2.93 -0.02
CA ARG A 82 -4.79 -4.14 0.13
C ARG A 82 -4.75 -4.66 1.56
N ALA A 83 -5.78 -5.44 1.92
CA ALA A 83 -5.75 -6.31 3.08
C ALA A 83 -5.97 -7.76 2.65
N GLU A 84 -5.33 -8.70 3.31
CA GLU A 84 -5.55 -10.13 3.14
C GLU A 84 -6.01 -10.73 4.47
N LEU A 85 -7.12 -11.45 4.41
CA LEU A 85 -7.63 -12.24 5.51
C LEU A 85 -7.42 -13.71 5.16
N ARG A 86 -6.78 -14.46 6.03
CA ARG A 86 -6.47 -15.87 5.80
C ARG A 86 -6.80 -16.71 7.01
N VAL A 87 -7.76 -17.63 6.87
CA VAL A 87 -8.06 -18.63 7.90
C VAL A 87 -6.87 -19.55 8.10
N THR A 88 -6.45 -19.70 9.34
CA THR A 88 -5.33 -20.56 9.76
C THR A 88 -5.78 -21.81 10.48
N SER A 89 -6.97 -21.80 11.12
CA SER A 89 -7.55 -22.99 11.73
C SER A 89 -9.06 -22.86 11.96
N GLY A 90 -9.73 -23.98 12.11
CA GLY A 90 -11.12 -24.07 12.53
C GLY A 90 -12.17 -23.97 11.42
N LEU A 91 -11.80 -23.49 10.25
CA LEU A 91 -12.63 -23.44 9.05
C LEU A 91 -11.79 -23.75 7.81
N ASP A 92 -12.45 -24.29 6.78
CA ASP A 92 -11.78 -24.64 5.52
C ASP A 92 -11.80 -23.51 4.47
N ASN A 93 -12.76 -22.58 4.60
CA ASN A 93 -12.93 -21.51 3.63
C ASN A 93 -13.67 -20.29 4.23
N LEU A 94 -13.73 -19.21 3.46
CA LEU A 94 -14.39 -17.94 3.79
C LEU A 94 -15.65 -17.68 2.93
N GLN A 95 -16.16 -18.66 2.20
CA GLN A 95 -17.30 -18.48 1.27
C GLN A 95 -18.61 -18.06 1.95
N PHE A 96 -18.71 -18.16 3.26
CA PHE A 96 -19.84 -17.68 4.04
C PHE A 96 -19.85 -16.14 4.20
N ILE A 97 -18.76 -15.46 3.84
CA ILE A 97 -18.64 -14.00 3.95
C ILE A 97 -19.31 -13.35 2.73
N GLU A 98 -20.28 -12.50 3.00
CA GLU A 98 -21.01 -11.72 2.00
C GLU A 98 -20.54 -10.27 1.98
N ALA A 99 -20.13 -9.74 3.12
CA ALA A 99 -19.55 -8.42 3.22
C ALA A 99 -18.47 -8.35 4.30
N VAL A 100 -17.45 -7.54 4.03
CA VAL A 100 -16.41 -7.19 5.00
C VAL A 100 -16.16 -5.69 4.94
N LYS A 101 -15.96 -5.09 6.10
CA LYS A 101 -15.51 -3.71 6.22
C LYS A 101 -14.34 -3.65 7.21
N VAL A 102 -13.24 -3.04 6.77
CA VAL A 102 -12.05 -2.80 7.59
C VAL A 102 -11.89 -1.31 7.82
N THR A 103 -11.93 -0.92 9.08
CA THR A 103 -11.80 0.48 9.50
C THR A 103 -10.57 0.63 10.38
N VAL A 104 -9.79 1.66 10.14
CA VAL A 104 -8.64 2.04 10.99
C VAL A 104 -8.98 3.28 11.78
N ALA A 105 -8.59 3.27 13.03
CA ALA A 105 -8.68 4.42 13.92
C ALA A 105 -7.37 4.61 14.67
N SER A 106 -7.11 5.83 15.13
CA SER A 106 -6.03 6.06 16.08
C SER A 106 -6.40 5.45 17.43
N ASN A 107 -5.44 4.84 18.08
CA ASN A 107 -5.59 4.35 19.45
C ASN A 107 -5.21 5.41 20.50
N ASP A 108 -4.80 6.60 20.07
CA ASP A 108 -4.48 7.73 20.94
C ASP A 108 -5.76 8.50 21.30
N PRO A 109 -6.16 8.57 22.59
CA PRO A 109 -7.36 9.30 23.01
C PRO A 109 -7.24 10.83 22.82
N GLY A 110 -6.04 11.36 22.58
CA GLY A 110 -5.80 12.77 22.28
C GLY A 110 -5.97 13.15 20.82
N THR A 111 -6.15 12.19 19.92
CA THR A 111 -6.26 12.47 18.49
C THR A 111 -7.66 12.92 18.08
N THR A 112 -7.71 13.77 17.06
CA THR A 112 -8.95 14.18 16.37
C THR A 112 -9.13 13.47 15.03
N LEU A 113 -8.27 12.48 14.69
CA LEU A 113 -8.38 11.74 13.44
C LEU A 113 -9.68 10.90 13.44
N PRO A 114 -10.55 11.06 12.44
CA PRO A 114 -11.76 10.25 12.34
C PRO A 114 -11.42 8.81 11.96
N PRO A 115 -12.23 7.81 12.32
CA PRO A 115 -12.09 6.47 11.79
C PRO A 115 -12.13 6.46 10.25
N LEU A 116 -11.21 5.73 9.62
CA LEU A 116 -11.06 5.64 8.18
C LEU A 116 -11.42 4.23 7.70
N THR A 117 -12.44 4.10 6.87
CA THR A 117 -12.71 2.85 6.15
C THR A 117 -11.68 2.69 5.05
N MET A 118 -10.91 1.61 5.10
CA MET A 118 -9.82 1.35 4.16
C MET A 118 -10.23 0.36 3.08
N TYR A 119 -10.88 -0.70 3.50
CA TYR A 119 -11.26 -1.79 2.62
C TYR A 119 -12.70 -2.18 2.90
N GLN A 120 -13.43 -2.48 1.85
CA GLN A 120 -14.75 -3.10 1.98
C GLN A 120 -15.09 -3.92 0.73
N CYS A 121 -15.92 -4.91 0.93
CA CYS A 121 -16.71 -5.54 -0.11
C CYS A 121 -18.13 -5.73 0.42
N ASP A 122 -19.15 -5.60 -0.42
CA ASP A 122 -20.57 -5.74 -0.03
C ASP A 122 -21.36 -6.42 -1.13
N GLY A 123 -21.51 -7.73 -1.01
CA GLY A 123 -22.16 -8.58 -2.00
C GLY A 123 -21.27 -8.97 -3.18
N ASP A 124 -20.07 -8.43 -3.28
CA ASP A 124 -19.05 -8.71 -4.30
C ASP A 124 -17.76 -9.29 -3.73
N CYS A 125 -17.74 -9.67 -2.44
CA CYS A 125 -16.62 -10.38 -1.84
C CYS A 125 -16.35 -11.68 -2.61
N ALA A 126 -15.10 -11.90 -3.00
CA ALA A 126 -14.67 -13.05 -3.78
C ALA A 126 -13.61 -13.89 -3.03
N PRO A 127 -14.01 -14.63 -1.97
CA PRO A 127 -13.08 -15.48 -1.26
C PRO A 127 -12.53 -16.60 -2.16
N ASP A 128 -11.22 -16.80 -2.10
CA ASP A 128 -10.55 -17.95 -2.74
C ASP A 128 -10.13 -18.96 -1.66
N GLY A 129 -10.98 -19.96 -1.46
CA GLY A 129 -10.79 -20.94 -0.40
C GLY A 129 -10.73 -20.28 0.99
N ASN A 130 -9.61 -20.42 1.68
CA ASN A 130 -9.38 -19.87 3.01
C ASN A 130 -8.83 -18.43 3.02
N ARG A 131 -8.79 -17.76 1.86
CA ARG A 131 -8.28 -16.40 1.69
C ARG A 131 -9.35 -15.46 1.15
N LEU A 132 -9.30 -14.21 1.62
CA LEU A 132 -10.05 -13.11 1.06
C LEU A 132 -9.12 -11.92 0.93
N GLU A 133 -8.93 -11.44 -0.28
CA GLU A 133 -8.18 -10.23 -0.56
C GLU A 133 -9.15 -9.06 -0.80
N LEU A 134 -8.87 -7.95 -0.17
CA LEU A 134 -9.64 -6.72 -0.26
C LEU A 134 -8.71 -5.63 -0.81
N ALA A 135 -9.09 -5.02 -1.92
CA ALA A 135 -8.39 -3.84 -2.43
C ALA A 135 -8.85 -2.57 -1.69
N ALA A 136 -7.96 -1.60 -1.54
CA ALA A 136 -8.34 -0.32 -0.97
C ALA A 136 -9.33 0.40 -1.91
N GLU A 137 -10.40 0.96 -1.35
CA GLU A 137 -11.39 1.72 -2.12
C GLU A 137 -10.85 3.05 -2.63
N GLN A 138 -9.98 3.66 -1.86
CA GLN A 138 -9.35 4.94 -2.18
C GLN A 138 -7.91 4.92 -1.70
N ALA A 139 -7.03 5.61 -2.42
CA ALA A 139 -5.69 5.93 -1.98
C ALA A 139 -5.79 6.86 -0.74
N ALA A 140 -5.99 6.28 0.43
CA ALA A 140 -6.11 7.02 1.67
C ALA A 140 -4.71 7.23 2.25
N ASN A 141 -4.36 8.48 2.52
CA ASN A 141 -3.09 8.77 3.17
C ASN A 141 -3.07 8.17 4.58
N ALA A 142 -2.26 7.13 4.73
CA ALA A 142 -2.09 6.39 5.98
C ALA A 142 -1.19 7.10 7.00
N VAL A 143 -0.40 8.07 6.55
CA VAL A 143 0.70 8.67 7.32
C VAL A 143 0.27 9.17 8.69
N ASP A 144 -0.86 9.89 8.76
CA ASP A 144 -1.30 10.47 10.03
C ASP A 144 -1.73 9.42 11.05
N TYR A 145 -2.28 8.29 10.59
CA TYR A 145 -2.64 7.15 11.46
C TYR A 145 -1.39 6.37 11.88
N LEU A 146 -0.43 6.20 10.98
CA LEU A 146 0.77 5.41 11.19
C LEU A 146 1.88 6.14 11.95
N ARG A 147 1.76 7.46 12.14
CA ARG A 147 2.65 8.22 13.02
C ARG A 147 2.39 7.99 14.50
N GLN A 148 1.26 7.37 14.81
CA GLN A 148 0.90 6.96 16.16
C GLN A 148 1.76 5.76 16.59
N ASP A 149 1.90 5.51 17.89
CA ASP A 149 2.59 4.33 18.40
C ASP A 149 1.81 3.04 18.14
N SER A 150 0.48 3.15 17.98
CA SER A 150 -0.41 2.04 17.69
C SER A 150 -1.65 2.50 16.94
N ILE A 151 -2.21 1.59 16.15
CA ILE A 151 -3.48 1.80 15.45
C ILE A 151 -4.48 0.70 15.85
N GLN A 152 -5.73 1.09 16.00
CA GLN A 152 -6.84 0.16 16.15
C GLN A 152 -7.40 -0.19 14.78
N VAL A 153 -7.67 -1.46 14.57
CA VAL A 153 -8.35 -1.96 13.38
C VAL A 153 -9.65 -2.62 13.81
N ASP A 154 -10.75 -2.16 13.22
CA ASP A 154 -12.07 -2.72 13.39
C ASP A 154 -12.45 -3.48 12.13
N LEU A 155 -12.84 -4.74 12.31
CA LEU A 155 -13.18 -5.69 11.27
C LEU A 155 -14.62 -6.13 11.44
N ASP A 156 -15.49 -5.70 10.54
CA ASP A 156 -16.88 -6.06 10.50
C ASP A 156 -17.13 -7.10 9.42
N PHE A 157 -17.71 -8.24 9.79
CA PHE A 157 -18.13 -9.29 8.87
C PHE A 157 -19.65 -9.36 8.80
N ARG A 158 -20.19 -9.60 7.61
CA ARG A 158 -21.58 -10.01 7.38
C ARG A 158 -21.64 -11.24 6.50
N GLY A 159 -22.63 -12.09 6.75
CA GLY A 159 -22.87 -13.35 6.03
C GLY A 159 -23.28 -14.46 6.99
N HIS A 160 -23.36 -15.68 6.51
CA HIS A 160 -23.77 -16.82 7.29
C HIS A 160 -22.60 -17.38 8.11
N ILE A 161 -22.18 -16.63 9.15
CA ILE A 161 -20.99 -16.96 9.96
C ILE A 161 -21.26 -18.22 10.77
N PRO A 162 -20.46 -19.29 10.60
CA PRO A 162 -20.70 -20.56 11.30
C PRO A 162 -20.44 -20.45 12.79
N ALA A 163 -21.19 -21.24 13.59
CA ALA A 163 -20.95 -21.41 15.02
C ALA A 163 -19.67 -22.24 15.21
N ALA A 164 -18.54 -21.56 15.30
CA ALA A 164 -17.23 -22.17 15.44
C ALA A 164 -16.26 -21.25 16.16
N THR A 165 -15.21 -21.85 16.73
CA THR A 165 -13.99 -21.13 17.09
C THR A 165 -12.98 -21.34 16.00
N TRP A 166 -12.50 -20.27 15.41
CA TRP A 166 -11.53 -20.29 14.33
C TRP A 166 -10.50 -19.17 14.46
N THR A 167 -9.40 -19.31 13.78
CA THR A 167 -8.34 -18.30 13.78
C THR A 167 -8.04 -17.86 12.38
N MET A 168 -7.63 -16.60 12.26
CA MET A 168 -7.18 -16.02 11.01
C MET A 168 -5.98 -15.13 11.22
N ASP A 169 -5.17 -15.01 10.20
CA ASP A 169 -4.17 -13.96 10.06
C ASP A 169 -4.75 -12.83 9.23
N ILE A 170 -4.32 -11.62 9.55
CA ILE A 170 -4.69 -10.42 8.80
C ILE A 170 -3.41 -9.71 8.40
N ASP A 171 -3.24 -9.49 7.10
CA ASP A 171 -2.20 -8.65 6.54
C ASP A 171 -2.82 -7.34 6.06
N VAL A 172 -2.29 -6.21 6.53
CA VAL A 172 -2.64 -4.87 6.05
C VAL A 172 -1.44 -4.31 5.31
N CYS A 173 -1.58 -4.12 4.01
CA CYS A 173 -0.47 -3.78 3.14
C CYS A 173 -0.54 -2.33 2.67
N MET A 174 0.61 -1.70 2.64
CA MET A 174 0.81 -0.31 2.27
C MET A 174 1.88 -0.20 1.19
N LYS A 175 1.72 0.77 0.32
CA LYS A 175 2.72 1.16 -0.67
C LYS A 175 3.11 2.61 -0.45
N GLY A 176 4.39 2.90 -0.61
CA GLY A 176 4.91 4.23 -0.42
C GLY A 176 5.45 4.85 -1.69
N HIS A 177 5.49 6.18 -1.70
CA HIS A 177 6.22 6.96 -2.68
C HIS A 177 7.21 7.86 -1.94
N ALA A 178 8.49 7.70 -2.22
CA ALA A 178 9.53 8.59 -1.71
C ALA A 178 9.91 9.59 -2.80
N GLY A 179 9.67 10.87 -2.57
CA GLY A 179 10.15 11.94 -3.41
C GLY A 179 11.49 12.46 -2.90
N TYR A 180 12.52 12.46 -3.75
CA TYR A 180 13.81 13.09 -3.43
C TYR A 180 14.02 14.27 -4.35
N THR A 181 14.15 15.47 -3.77
CA THR A 181 14.62 16.64 -4.51
C THR A 181 16.14 16.67 -4.42
N VAL A 182 16.82 16.33 -5.50
CA VAL A 182 18.29 16.46 -5.58
C VAL A 182 18.61 17.89 -5.95
N SER A 183 19.10 18.66 -4.98
CA SER A 183 19.74 19.97 -5.23
C SER A 183 21.17 19.72 -5.71
N PRO A 184 21.60 20.35 -6.82
CA PRO A 184 22.95 20.23 -7.37
C PRO A 184 24.03 20.81 -6.47
#